data_9b25a3c4409e1a96f218af77b823a3d7
#
_entry.id   9b25a3c4409e1a96f218af77b823a3d7
#
_cell.length_a   1.000
_cell.length_b   1.000
_cell.length_c   1.000
_cell.angle_alpha   90.00
_cell.angle_beta   90.00
_cell.angle_gamma   90.00
#
_symmetry.space_group_name_H-M   'P 1'
#
loop_
_entity.id
_entity.type
_entity.pdbx_description
1 polymer ?
#
loop_
_entity_poly.entity_id
_entity_poly.type
_entity_poly.pdbx_seq_one_letter_code
_entity_poly.pdbx_strand_id
1 'polypeptide(L)'
;MATFSHILSDLTHLRKNAKINYEVIIMYSNWYVIQVQPKSEYRLCTKIKDRISKDLYRDCFVPQAEYLYKKDGVFEKRIRPLFPGYIFVSTDNVRDFYDSLKKIDGFKRILKSGEDFTPISSEEAGFIAGITDDDYNISLSAGFIIDSKITITSGPLIGNEGIIKKIDRHKRIGLIELNFMGQPQLVKMPLEIISKS
;
A
#
# COMPACT_ATOMS: atom_id res chain seq x y z
N MET A 1 -23.64 -8.49 2.24
CA MET A 1 -22.23 -8.17 1.90
C MET A 1 -21.85 -6.96 2.73
N ALA A 2 -21.04 -7.13 3.76
CA ALA A 2 -20.53 -6.00 4.55
C ALA A 2 -19.51 -5.25 3.69
N THR A 3 -19.69 -3.94 3.53
CA THR A 3 -18.79 -3.10 2.76
C THR A 3 -17.44 -2.97 3.48
N PHE A 4 -16.35 -2.90 2.73
CA PHE A 4 -14.95 -2.75 3.19
C PHE A 4 -14.78 -1.66 4.27
N SER A 5 -15.56 -0.59 4.20
CA SER A 5 -15.63 0.50 5.18
C SER A 5 -16.08 0.05 6.59
N HIS A 6 -16.93 -0.97 6.72
CA HIS A 6 -17.40 -1.46 8.03
C HIS A 6 -16.33 -2.31 8.73
N ILE A 7 -15.52 -3.04 7.96
CA ILE A 7 -14.43 -3.87 8.49
C ILE A 7 -13.27 -3.00 8.98
N LEU A 8 -13.01 -1.85 8.33
CA LEU A 8 -11.96 -0.89 8.72
C LEU A 8 -12.30 -0.13 10.01
N SER A 9 -13.59 0.12 10.30
CA SER A 9 -13.99 0.73 11.59
C SER A 9 -13.67 -0.19 12.77
N ASP A 10 -13.79 -1.50 12.58
CA ASP A 10 -13.44 -2.48 13.60
C ASP A 10 -11.93 -2.63 13.80
N LEU A 11 -11.12 -2.46 12.73
CA LEU A 11 -9.65 -2.51 12.81
C LEU A 11 -9.04 -1.35 13.60
N THR A 12 -9.65 -0.18 13.59
CA THR A 12 -9.22 0.98 14.41
C THR A 12 -9.48 0.77 15.90
N HIS A 13 -10.50 -0.01 16.26
CA HIS A 13 -10.77 -0.40 17.65
C HIS A 13 -9.90 -1.57 18.13
N LEU A 14 -9.46 -2.47 17.23
CA LEU A 14 -8.62 -3.63 17.54
C LEU A 14 -7.16 -3.28 17.87
N ARG A 15 -6.69 -2.07 17.56
CA ARG A 15 -5.35 -1.57 17.93
C ARG A 15 -5.11 -1.44 19.44
N LYS A 16 -6.15 -1.50 20.28
CA LYS A 16 -6.02 -1.43 21.74
C LYS A 16 -5.94 -2.79 22.46
N ASN A 17 -6.23 -3.88 21.79
CA ASN A 17 -6.11 -5.24 22.37
C ASN A 17 -5.46 -6.20 21.40
N ALA A 18 -4.32 -6.76 21.79
CA ALA A 18 -3.47 -7.70 21.05
C ALA A 18 -4.11 -9.07 20.79
N LYS A 19 -5.29 -9.12 20.21
CA LYS A 19 -5.86 -10.29 19.55
C LYS A 19 -6.18 -9.89 18.13
N ILE A 20 -5.16 -9.97 17.26
CA ILE A 20 -5.37 -9.98 15.80
C ILE A 20 -6.35 -11.14 15.53
N ASN A 21 -7.55 -10.81 15.11
CA ASN A 21 -8.59 -11.79 14.87
C ASN A 21 -8.12 -12.70 13.71
N TYR A 22 -8.18 -14.01 13.89
CA TYR A 22 -7.75 -14.99 12.87
C TYR A 22 -8.36 -14.73 11.49
N GLU A 23 -9.58 -14.21 11.44
CA GLU A 23 -10.27 -13.84 10.20
C GLU A 23 -9.55 -12.73 9.43
N VAL A 24 -8.98 -11.74 10.13
CA VAL A 24 -8.19 -10.65 9.53
C VAL A 24 -6.86 -11.19 8.99
N ILE A 25 -6.22 -12.10 9.70
CA ILE A 25 -4.98 -12.75 9.24
C ILE A 25 -5.24 -13.53 7.96
N ILE A 26 -6.33 -14.28 7.88
CA ILE A 26 -6.71 -15.06 6.69
C ILE A 26 -7.06 -14.13 5.53
N MET A 27 -7.72 -13.00 5.78
CA MET A 27 -8.14 -12.05 4.74
C MET A 27 -6.94 -11.39 4.02
N TYR A 28 -5.86 -11.12 4.76
CA TYR A 28 -4.64 -10.51 4.21
C TYR A 28 -3.49 -11.50 4.03
N SER A 29 -3.72 -12.79 4.26
CA SER A 29 -2.75 -13.83 3.93
C SER A 29 -2.61 -13.96 2.41
N ASN A 30 -1.45 -14.45 1.96
CA ASN A 30 -1.21 -14.77 0.56
C ASN A 30 -1.18 -13.56 -0.40
N TRP A 31 -0.69 -12.41 0.08
CA TRP A 31 -0.29 -11.31 -0.79
C TRP A 31 1.16 -11.50 -1.21
N TYR A 32 1.36 -11.68 -2.50
CA TYR A 32 2.67 -11.83 -3.12
C TYR A 32 3.03 -10.57 -3.90
N VAL A 33 4.33 -10.34 -4.07
CA VAL A 33 4.84 -9.15 -4.74
C VAL A 33 5.54 -9.53 -6.05
N ILE A 34 5.12 -8.91 -7.14
CA ILE A 34 5.68 -9.06 -8.47
C ILE A 34 6.59 -7.88 -8.75
N GLN A 35 7.87 -8.13 -8.97
CA GLN A 35 8.81 -7.11 -9.39
C GLN A 35 8.71 -6.88 -10.90
N VAL A 36 8.61 -5.60 -11.27
CA VAL A 36 8.48 -5.15 -12.66
C VAL A 36 9.46 -4.00 -12.95
N GLN A 37 9.54 -3.57 -14.21
CA GLN A 37 10.24 -2.34 -14.54
C GLN A 37 9.45 -1.14 -13.96
N PRO A 38 10.11 -0.22 -13.21
CA PRO A 38 9.44 0.99 -12.75
C PRO A 38 8.77 1.77 -13.89
N LYS A 39 7.58 2.30 -13.62
CA LYS A 39 6.65 2.95 -14.59
C LYS A 39 5.89 2.00 -15.51
N SER A 40 6.05 0.67 -15.34
CA SER A 40 5.25 -0.32 -16.08
C SER A 40 4.17 -0.98 -15.23
N GLU A 41 4.04 -0.62 -13.96
CA GLU A 41 3.20 -1.28 -12.96
C GLU A 41 1.75 -1.38 -13.43
N TYR A 42 1.13 -0.26 -13.76
CA TYR A 42 -0.28 -0.21 -14.17
C TYR A 42 -0.52 -0.99 -15.47
N ARG A 43 0.35 -0.80 -16.47
CA ARG A 43 0.24 -1.51 -17.75
C ARG A 43 0.32 -3.01 -17.55
N LEU A 44 1.24 -3.49 -16.71
CA LEU A 44 1.38 -4.92 -16.48
C LEU A 44 0.26 -5.46 -15.59
N CYS A 45 -0.18 -4.71 -14.58
CA CYS A 45 -1.34 -5.06 -13.78
C CYS A 45 -2.59 -5.25 -14.66
N THR A 46 -2.85 -4.35 -15.62
CA THR A 46 -3.93 -4.51 -16.60
C THR A 46 -3.73 -5.76 -17.45
N LYS A 47 -2.53 -6.01 -17.99
CA LYS A 47 -2.25 -7.23 -18.76
C LYS A 47 -2.50 -8.51 -17.96
N ILE A 48 -2.15 -8.52 -16.67
CA ILE A 48 -2.41 -9.65 -15.78
C ILE A 48 -3.93 -9.86 -15.65
N LYS A 49 -4.67 -8.78 -15.37
CA LYS A 49 -6.14 -8.83 -15.24
C LYS A 49 -6.85 -9.30 -16.51
N ASP A 50 -6.31 -8.99 -17.68
CA ASP A 50 -6.89 -9.33 -18.98
C ASP A 50 -6.55 -10.75 -19.44
N ARG A 51 -5.39 -11.29 -19.06
CA ARG A 51 -4.86 -12.53 -19.65
C ARG A 51 -4.79 -13.72 -18.70
N ILE A 52 -4.77 -13.49 -17.38
CA ILE A 52 -4.76 -14.58 -16.39
C ILE A 52 -6.18 -14.82 -15.91
N SER A 53 -6.57 -16.11 -15.84
CA SER A 53 -7.89 -16.50 -15.33
C SER A 53 -8.13 -15.96 -13.92
N LYS A 54 -9.33 -15.45 -13.68
CA LYS A 54 -9.74 -14.94 -12.37
C LYS A 54 -9.76 -15.99 -11.27
N ASP A 55 -9.84 -17.27 -11.63
CA ASP A 55 -9.82 -18.39 -10.68
C ASP A 55 -8.44 -18.56 -10.03
N LEU A 56 -7.37 -18.00 -10.63
CA LEU A 56 -6.01 -18.14 -10.15
C LEU A 56 -5.58 -17.04 -9.16
N TYR A 57 -6.37 -15.99 -8.98
CA TYR A 57 -6.07 -14.92 -8.04
C TYR A 57 -7.34 -14.18 -7.60
N ARG A 58 -7.34 -13.67 -6.37
CA ARG A 58 -8.45 -12.85 -5.85
C ARG A 58 -8.37 -11.43 -6.35
N ASP A 59 -7.18 -10.83 -6.27
CA ASP A 59 -6.95 -9.49 -6.81
C ASP A 59 -5.50 -9.31 -7.25
N CYS A 60 -5.29 -8.34 -8.16
CA CYS A 60 -3.99 -7.88 -8.62
C CYS A 60 -4.02 -6.35 -8.68
N PHE A 61 -3.16 -5.68 -7.93
CA PHE A 61 -3.26 -4.24 -7.72
C PHE A 61 -1.91 -3.57 -7.51
N VAL A 62 -1.91 -2.25 -7.61
CA VAL A 62 -0.76 -1.39 -7.34
C VAL A 62 -1.18 -0.44 -6.22
N PRO A 63 -0.68 -0.60 -4.98
CA PRO A 63 -0.89 0.41 -3.94
C PRO A 63 -0.35 1.75 -4.42
N GLN A 64 -1.18 2.79 -4.37
CA GLN A 64 -0.86 4.07 -4.97
C GLN A 64 -1.27 5.24 -4.07
N ALA A 65 -0.67 6.39 -4.29
CA ALA A 65 -0.94 7.56 -3.49
C ALA A 65 -1.20 8.79 -4.37
N GLU A 66 -2.12 9.64 -3.91
CA GLU A 66 -2.53 10.87 -4.57
C GLU A 66 -1.69 12.04 -4.09
N TYR A 67 -0.77 12.53 -4.92
CA TYR A 67 0.09 13.65 -4.61
C TYR A 67 -0.44 14.95 -5.20
N LEU A 68 -0.25 16.04 -4.46
CA LEU A 68 -0.57 17.40 -4.93
C LEU A 68 0.70 18.06 -5.46
N TYR A 69 0.73 18.38 -6.73
CA TYR A 69 1.80 19.14 -7.39
C TYR A 69 1.32 20.55 -7.71
N LYS A 70 2.11 21.55 -7.30
CA LYS A 70 1.84 22.93 -7.69
C LYS A 70 2.51 23.20 -9.04
N LYS A 71 1.68 23.54 -10.05
CA LYS A 71 2.12 23.99 -11.37
C LYS A 71 1.39 25.26 -11.72
N ASP A 72 2.11 26.31 -12.08
CA ASP A 72 1.55 27.62 -12.48
C ASP A 72 0.53 28.19 -11.48
N GLY A 73 0.79 28.00 -10.18
CA GLY A 73 -0.08 28.45 -9.09
C GLY A 73 -1.24 27.52 -8.75
N VAL A 74 -1.55 26.53 -9.59
CA VAL A 74 -2.66 25.57 -9.41
C VAL A 74 -2.12 24.23 -8.88
N PHE A 75 -2.89 23.60 -8.00
CA PHE A 75 -2.56 22.23 -7.53
C PHE A 75 -3.19 21.19 -8.47
N GLU A 76 -2.34 20.34 -9.01
CA GLU A 76 -2.73 19.17 -9.79
C GLU A 76 -2.57 17.89 -8.96
N LYS A 77 -3.58 17.03 -9.00
CA LYS A 77 -3.50 15.69 -8.42
C LYS A 77 -2.74 14.75 -9.36
N ARG A 78 -1.80 13.99 -8.81
CA ARG A 78 -1.07 12.95 -9.54
C ARG A 78 -0.99 11.68 -8.73
N ILE A 79 -1.51 10.61 -9.28
CA ILE A 79 -1.44 9.28 -8.69
C ILE A 79 -0.11 8.64 -9.06
N ARG A 80 0.56 8.02 -8.09
CA ARG A 80 1.81 7.29 -8.28
C ARG A 80 1.84 6.04 -7.42
N PRO A 81 2.50 4.95 -7.87
CA PRO A 81 2.72 3.79 -7.04
C PRO A 81 3.39 4.16 -5.72
N LEU A 82 2.90 3.56 -4.62
CA LEU A 82 3.53 3.68 -3.30
C LEU A 82 4.90 2.98 -3.31
N PHE A 83 4.96 1.82 -3.95
CA PHE A 83 6.18 1.02 -4.14
C PHE A 83 6.52 0.94 -5.64
N PRO A 84 7.33 1.88 -6.19
CA PRO A 84 7.68 1.86 -7.60
C PRO A 84 8.42 0.58 -7.99
N GLY A 85 7.98 -0.07 -9.07
CA GLY A 85 8.54 -1.33 -9.56
C GLY A 85 7.89 -2.58 -8.97
N TYR A 86 6.77 -2.45 -8.24
CA TYR A 86 6.08 -3.56 -7.62
C TYR A 86 4.58 -3.56 -7.90
N ILE A 87 4.04 -4.77 -8.12
CA ILE A 87 2.61 -5.07 -8.23
C ILE A 87 2.31 -6.10 -7.14
N PHE A 88 1.15 -6.00 -6.53
CA PHE A 88 0.67 -6.95 -5.54
C PHE A 88 -0.35 -7.88 -6.14
N VAL A 89 -0.34 -9.14 -5.72
CA VAL A 89 -1.33 -10.14 -6.11
C VAL A 89 -1.76 -10.94 -4.88
N SER A 90 -3.06 -11.11 -4.72
CA SER A 90 -3.65 -11.96 -3.70
C SER A 90 -4.07 -13.28 -4.34
N THR A 91 -3.44 -14.39 -3.93
CA THR A 91 -3.74 -15.71 -4.50
C THR A 91 -3.48 -16.83 -3.49
N ASP A 92 -4.32 -17.87 -3.53
CA ASP A 92 -4.11 -19.11 -2.77
C ASP A 92 -3.28 -20.13 -3.56
N ASN A 93 -3.12 -19.93 -4.86
CA ASN A 93 -2.37 -20.81 -5.74
C ASN A 93 -1.28 -20.03 -6.51
N VAL A 94 -0.25 -19.61 -5.79
CA VAL A 94 0.85 -18.81 -6.37
C VAL A 94 1.62 -19.55 -7.46
N ARG A 95 1.68 -20.89 -7.43
CA ARG A 95 2.41 -21.68 -8.42
C ARG A 95 1.71 -21.64 -9.78
N ASP A 96 0.42 -21.93 -9.85
CA ASP A 96 -0.35 -21.89 -11.09
C ASP A 96 -0.51 -20.45 -11.61
N PHE A 97 -0.65 -19.50 -10.71
CA PHE A 97 -0.61 -18.08 -11.06
C PHE A 97 0.74 -17.72 -11.71
N TYR A 98 1.87 -18.14 -11.12
CA TYR A 98 3.19 -17.88 -11.68
C TYR A 98 3.42 -18.55 -13.03
N ASP A 99 2.91 -19.78 -13.22
CA ASP A 99 3.00 -20.47 -14.52
C ASP A 99 2.22 -19.73 -15.62
N SER A 100 1.11 -19.13 -15.26
CA SER A 100 0.35 -18.25 -16.16
C SER A 100 1.05 -16.91 -16.37
N LEU A 101 1.66 -16.33 -15.34
CA LEU A 101 2.40 -15.09 -15.40
C LEU A 101 3.62 -15.17 -16.32
N LYS A 102 4.30 -16.32 -16.38
CA LYS A 102 5.45 -16.56 -17.29
C LYS A 102 5.11 -16.36 -18.78
N LYS A 103 3.84 -16.46 -19.15
CA LYS A 103 3.35 -16.21 -20.50
C LYS A 103 3.13 -14.73 -20.82
N ILE A 104 3.33 -13.86 -19.84
CA ILE A 104 3.14 -12.42 -19.96
C ILE A 104 4.50 -11.72 -19.93
N ASP A 105 4.83 -11.01 -21.01
CA ASP A 105 6.07 -10.23 -21.06
C ASP A 105 6.01 -9.01 -20.17
N GLY A 106 7.15 -8.68 -19.55
CA GLY A 106 7.36 -7.42 -18.85
C GLY A 106 7.45 -7.52 -17.33
N PHE A 107 7.24 -8.69 -16.73
CA PHE A 107 7.60 -8.89 -15.32
C PHE A 107 9.05 -9.37 -15.18
N LYS A 108 9.65 -9.14 -14.00
CA LYS A 108 10.99 -9.65 -13.70
C LYS A 108 10.92 -10.95 -12.91
N ARG A 109 10.18 -10.95 -11.80
CA ARG A 109 9.99 -12.12 -10.92
C ARG A 109 8.87 -11.87 -9.92
N ILE A 110 8.31 -12.94 -9.34
CA ILE A 110 7.64 -12.89 -8.04
C ILE A 110 8.73 -13.01 -6.98
N LEU A 111 8.62 -12.25 -5.90
CA LEU A 111 9.62 -12.29 -4.84
C LEU A 111 9.56 -13.65 -4.12
N LYS A 112 10.74 -14.16 -3.78
CA LYS A 112 10.96 -15.47 -3.16
C LYS A 112 11.90 -15.35 -1.98
N SER A 113 11.79 -16.28 -1.05
CA SER A 113 12.83 -16.58 -0.05
C SER A 113 13.37 -17.97 -0.35
N GLY A 114 14.64 -18.03 -0.85
CA GLY A 114 15.17 -19.27 -1.40
C GLY A 114 14.43 -19.70 -2.68
N GLU A 115 13.95 -20.94 -2.71
CA GLU A 115 13.19 -21.48 -3.85
C GLU A 115 11.68 -21.24 -3.75
N ASP A 116 11.17 -20.90 -2.58
CA ASP A 116 9.74 -20.75 -2.32
C ASP A 116 9.23 -19.34 -2.52
N PHE A 117 8.04 -19.22 -3.12
CA PHE A 117 7.30 -17.97 -3.16
C PHE A 117 6.90 -17.56 -1.74
N THR A 118 7.28 -16.36 -1.35
CA THR A 118 7.03 -15.86 0.00
C THR A 118 6.03 -14.71 -0.06
N PRO A 119 4.87 -14.83 0.58
CA PRO A 119 3.96 -13.70 0.72
C PRO A 119 4.57 -12.65 1.65
N ILE A 120 4.11 -11.42 1.56
CA ILE A 120 4.38 -10.43 2.61
C ILE A 120 3.68 -10.88 3.90
N SER A 121 4.17 -10.43 5.04
CA SER A 121 3.53 -10.79 6.31
C SER A 121 2.10 -10.25 6.41
N SER A 122 1.27 -10.90 7.20
CA SER A 122 -0.10 -10.44 7.44
C SER A 122 -0.14 -9.04 8.08
N GLU A 123 0.90 -8.69 8.85
CA GLU A 123 1.04 -7.35 9.44
C GLU A 123 1.32 -6.30 8.36
N GLU A 124 2.24 -6.59 7.43
CA GLU A 124 2.54 -5.71 6.30
C GLU A 124 1.32 -5.52 5.39
N ALA A 125 0.65 -6.63 5.05
CA ALA A 125 -0.56 -6.60 4.24
C ALA A 125 -1.70 -5.85 4.93
N GLY A 126 -1.93 -6.12 6.22
CA GLY A 126 -2.93 -5.43 7.04
C GLY A 126 -2.65 -3.94 7.19
N PHE A 127 -1.37 -3.56 7.31
CA PHE A 127 -0.99 -2.14 7.33
C PHE A 127 -1.31 -1.47 6.00
N ILE A 128 -0.89 -2.05 4.86
CA ILE A 128 -1.16 -1.50 3.53
C ILE A 128 -2.67 -1.38 3.30
N ALA A 129 -3.44 -2.42 3.62
CA ALA A 129 -4.90 -2.39 3.52
C ALA A 129 -5.53 -1.33 4.43
N GLY A 130 -4.98 -1.11 5.63
CA GLY A 130 -5.49 -0.13 6.59
C GLY A 130 -5.25 1.33 6.21
N ILE A 131 -4.31 1.61 5.31
CA ILE A 131 -3.99 2.97 4.83
C ILE A 131 -4.51 3.26 3.42
N THR A 132 -5.09 2.27 2.74
CA THR A 132 -5.66 2.40 1.38
C THR A 132 -7.18 2.33 1.42
N ASP A 133 -7.83 2.92 0.43
CA ASP A 133 -9.23 2.71 0.12
C ASP A 133 -9.46 1.40 -0.69
N ASP A 134 -10.70 1.17 -1.12
CA ASP A 134 -11.11 -0.03 -1.89
C ASP A 134 -10.41 -0.13 -3.26
N ASP A 135 -9.90 0.98 -3.79
CA ASP A 135 -9.14 1.06 -5.05
C ASP A 135 -7.62 1.08 -4.81
N TYR A 136 -7.19 0.75 -3.58
CA TYR A 136 -5.80 0.78 -3.13
C TYR A 136 -5.13 2.16 -3.23
N ASN A 137 -5.91 3.25 -3.12
CA ASN A 137 -5.41 4.61 -3.09
C ASN A 137 -5.18 5.08 -1.66
N ILE A 138 -4.10 5.82 -1.47
CA ILE A 138 -3.76 6.52 -0.24
C ILE A 138 -4.09 7.99 -0.45
N SER A 139 -5.06 8.48 0.30
CA SER A 139 -5.46 9.88 0.29
C SER A 139 -4.49 10.78 1.07
N LEU A 140 -4.64 12.10 0.91
CA LEU A 140 -3.88 13.08 1.67
C LEU A 140 -4.21 12.99 3.15
N SER A 141 -3.17 12.88 3.98
CA SER A 141 -3.29 13.10 5.41
C SER A 141 -3.02 14.56 5.76
N ALA A 142 -3.69 15.09 6.77
CA ALA A 142 -3.43 16.44 7.26
C ALA A 142 -3.24 16.45 8.78
N GLY A 143 -2.42 17.40 9.23
CA GLY A 143 -2.13 17.55 10.65
C GLY A 143 -1.41 18.86 10.97
N PHE A 144 -0.92 18.96 12.20
CA PHE A 144 -0.18 20.11 12.69
C PHE A 144 1.04 19.67 13.51
N ILE A 145 1.94 20.61 13.77
CA ILE A 145 3.10 20.40 14.62
C ILE A 145 3.06 21.46 15.73
N ILE A 146 3.00 21.00 16.99
CA ILE A 146 3.10 21.83 18.19
C ILE A 146 4.24 21.25 19.04
N ASP A 147 5.15 22.11 19.51
CA ASP A 147 6.29 21.72 20.36
C ASP A 147 7.07 20.51 19.77
N SER A 148 7.29 20.54 18.47
CA SER A 148 7.96 19.47 17.71
C SER A 148 7.20 18.14 17.67
N LYS A 149 5.99 18.06 18.20
CA LYS A 149 5.13 16.88 18.15
C LYS A 149 4.17 16.96 16.97
N ILE A 150 4.17 15.91 16.16
CA ILE A 150 3.25 15.76 15.02
C ILE A 150 1.93 15.19 15.54
N THR A 151 0.82 15.78 15.12
CA THR A 151 -0.53 15.25 15.36
C THR A 151 -1.27 15.23 14.03
N ILE A 152 -1.71 14.05 13.60
CA ILE A 152 -2.50 13.87 12.38
C ILE A 152 -3.98 13.93 12.71
N THR A 153 -4.71 14.81 12.05
CA THR A 153 -6.15 15.06 12.30
C THR A 153 -7.07 14.44 11.26
N SER A 154 -6.54 14.14 10.07
CA SER A 154 -7.31 13.49 9.00
C SER A 154 -6.43 12.65 8.09
N GLY A 155 -7.04 11.67 7.42
CA GLY A 155 -6.40 10.80 6.46
C GLY A 155 -5.79 9.52 7.06
N PRO A 156 -5.17 8.68 6.23
CA PRO A 156 -4.75 7.33 6.60
C PRO A 156 -3.59 7.27 7.60
N LEU A 157 -2.89 8.38 7.87
CA LEU A 157 -1.79 8.42 8.85
C LEU A 157 -2.25 8.72 10.29
N ILE A 158 -3.57 8.86 10.56
CA ILE A 158 -4.08 9.01 11.94
C ILE A 158 -3.63 7.83 12.78
N GLY A 159 -3.03 8.14 13.95
CA GLY A 159 -2.53 7.13 14.90
C GLY A 159 -1.25 6.42 14.43
N ASN A 160 -0.66 6.85 13.33
CA ASN A 160 0.60 6.33 12.79
C ASN A 160 1.73 7.38 12.80
N GLU A 161 1.62 8.41 13.63
CA GLU A 161 2.59 9.50 13.68
C GLU A 161 4.01 9.02 13.94
N GLY A 162 4.17 7.94 14.73
CA GLY A 162 5.47 7.37 15.11
C GLY A 162 6.32 6.85 13.94
N ILE A 163 5.70 6.52 12.81
CA ILE A 163 6.42 6.05 11.62
C ILE A 163 6.84 7.19 10.69
N ILE A 164 6.45 8.45 10.96
CA ILE A 164 6.80 9.62 10.16
C ILE A 164 8.22 10.03 10.51
N LYS A 165 9.17 9.84 9.59
CA LYS A 165 10.60 10.16 9.80
C LYS A 165 10.96 11.58 9.37
N LYS A 166 10.31 12.09 8.32
CA LYS A 166 10.57 13.44 7.81
C LYS A 166 9.35 14.00 7.10
N ILE A 167 9.19 15.31 7.14
CA ILE A 167 8.11 16.02 6.45
C ILE A 167 8.71 17.07 5.53
N ASP A 168 8.33 17.03 4.26
CA ASP A 168 8.57 18.10 3.28
C ASP A 168 7.25 18.89 3.13
N ARG A 169 7.15 20.00 3.87
CA ARG A 169 5.95 20.83 3.90
C ARG A 169 5.67 21.51 2.56
N HIS A 170 6.71 21.87 1.81
CA HIS A 170 6.55 22.51 0.51
C HIS A 170 5.98 21.55 -0.53
N LYS A 171 6.39 20.28 -0.47
CA LYS A 171 5.89 19.24 -1.36
C LYS A 171 4.66 18.51 -0.83
N ARG A 172 4.25 18.82 0.41
CA ARG A 172 3.16 18.10 1.10
C ARG A 172 3.38 16.59 1.12
N ILE A 173 4.58 16.19 1.54
CA ILE A 173 5.00 14.77 1.57
C ILE A 173 5.57 14.46 2.94
N GLY A 174 5.10 13.35 3.53
CA GLY A 174 5.76 12.64 4.62
C GLY A 174 6.68 11.54 4.08
N LEU A 175 7.85 11.39 4.68
CA LEU A 175 8.70 10.23 4.51
C LEU A 175 8.40 9.25 5.65
N ILE A 176 7.81 8.13 5.31
CA ILE A 176 7.21 7.17 6.23
C ILE A 176 8.06 5.89 6.22
N GLU A 177 8.43 5.38 7.39
CA GLU A 177 9.12 4.11 7.50
C GLU A 177 8.12 2.98 7.66
N LEU A 178 8.12 2.06 6.72
CA LEU A 178 7.28 0.87 6.70
C LEU A 178 8.17 -0.37 6.62
N ASN A 179 7.74 -1.46 7.23
CA ASN A 179 8.30 -2.77 6.91
C ASN A 179 7.73 -3.22 5.56
N PHE A 180 8.61 -3.64 4.68
CA PHE A 180 8.24 -4.21 3.38
C PHE A 180 9.19 -5.34 3.04
N MET A 181 8.66 -6.54 2.91
CA MET A 181 9.42 -7.78 2.72
C MET A 181 10.45 -8.02 3.84
N GLY A 182 10.04 -7.75 5.08
CA GLY A 182 10.88 -7.93 6.27
C GLY A 182 12.00 -6.91 6.43
N GLN A 183 12.01 -5.83 5.62
CA GLN A 183 13.02 -4.77 5.68
C GLN A 183 12.36 -3.40 5.85
N PRO A 184 12.93 -2.50 6.66
CA PRO A 184 12.46 -1.13 6.76
C PRO A 184 12.68 -0.40 5.42
N GLN A 185 11.62 0.21 4.92
CA GLN A 185 11.61 0.99 3.68
C GLN A 185 11.07 2.39 3.95
N LEU A 186 11.74 3.39 3.37
CA LEU A 186 11.25 4.76 3.40
C LEU A 186 10.39 5.03 2.18
N VAL A 187 9.10 5.20 2.38
CA VAL A 187 8.14 5.53 1.32
C VAL A 187 7.63 6.96 1.46
N LYS A 188 7.27 7.56 0.34
CA LYS A 188 6.66 8.89 0.32
C LYS A 188 5.15 8.72 0.40
N MET A 189 4.52 9.48 1.30
CA MET A 189 3.06 9.55 1.39
C MET A 189 2.58 11.00 1.40
N PRO A 190 1.39 11.28 0.86
CA PRO A 190 0.84 12.62 0.88
C PRO A 190 0.53 13.05 2.32
N LEU A 191 1.13 14.16 2.75
CA LEU A 191 0.99 14.70 4.09
C LEU A 191 1.09 16.22 4.08
N GLU A 192 0.05 16.89 4.52
CA GLU A 192 0.00 18.34 4.69
C GLU A 192 0.09 18.74 6.16
N ILE A 193 0.96 19.68 6.48
CA ILE A 193 1.03 20.33 7.79
C ILE A 193 0.37 21.71 7.68
N ILE A 194 -0.81 21.84 8.28
CA ILE A 194 -1.67 23.02 8.20
C ILE A 194 -1.09 24.17 9.05
N SER A 195 -0.56 23.85 10.24
CA SER A 195 0.04 24.84 11.15
C SER A 195 1.26 24.27 11.86
N LYS A 196 2.14 25.17 12.29
CA LYS A 196 3.30 24.87 13.14
C LYS A 196 3.47 26.00 14.13
N SER A 197 3.46 25.71 15.38
CA SER A 197 3.79 26.59 16.51
C SER A 197 4.90 25.97 17.38
#